data_a056881352628f9807a3e7c0a02ec65f
#
_entry.id   a056881352628f9807a3e7c0a02ec65f
#
_cell.length_a   1.000
_cell.length_b   1.000
_cell.length_c   1.000
_cell.angle_alpha   90.00
_cell.angle_beta   90.00
_cell.angle_gamma   90.00
#
_symmetry.space_group_name_H-M   'P 1'
#
loop_
_entity.id
_entity.type
_entity.pdbx_description
1 polymer ?
#
loop_
_entity_poly.entity_id
_entity_poly.type
_entity_poly.pdbx_seq_one_letter_code
_entity_poly.pdbx_strand_id
1 'polypeptide(L)'
;MGGFLRAATESTSNYATVPLSGLDVTVQYHAVSTSPTLRHYTTLRNDTGSDIFAVINFTGNFGSDGGTSIYTSSNGDSLLTEDDRWVITDDFSREFGDPANTTVFYGPGSPRTPVVFTQQTVFNCASSDGISARLDVTIPAGSQRSLLFFHHLSGSSANADFEALQFDTTPVIGSALVEGLSAEDLSEIVNWDF
;
A
#
# COMPACT_ATOMS: atom_id res chain seq x y z
N MET A 1 14.95 -8.57 7.03
CA MET A 1 14.88 -7.77 8.26
C MET A 1 13.79 -6.74 8.07
N GLY A 2 12.72 -6.82 8.84
CA GLY A 2 11.68 -5.79 8.84
C GLY A 2 12.15 -4.56 9.62
N GLY A 3 11.80 -3.40 9.13
CA GLY A 3 11.96 -2.16 9.85
C GLY A 3 10.59 -1.51 10.05
N PHE A 4 10.45 -0.67 11.03
CA PHE A 4 9.25 0.14 11.18
C PHE A 4 9.64 1.60 11.43
N LEU A 5 8.79 2.48 10.97
CA LEU A 5 8.84 3.89 11.23
C LEU A 5 7.59 4.28 12.03
N ARG A 6 7.78 4.93 13.14
CA ARG A 6 6.69 5.51 13.90
C ARG A 6 6.56 7.00 13.54
N ALA A 7 5.37 7.37 13.10
CA ALA A 7 5.02 8.76 12.80
C ALA A 7 3.81 9.17 13.63
N ALA A 8 3.93 9.06 14.93
CA ALA A 8 2.79 9.13 15.84
C ALA A 8 2.13 10.50 15.88
N THR A 9 2.80 11.53 16.06
CA THR A 9 2.24 12.86 16.32
C THR A 9 2.95 13.93 15.52
N GLU A 10 3.77 13.52 14.57
CA GLU A 10 4.69 14.42 13.89
C GLU A 10 4.47 14.39 12.39
N SER A 11 4.49 15.55 11.79
CA SER A 11 4.68 15.68 10.36
C SER A 11 6.16 15.45 10.07
N THR A 12 6.49 14.42 9.34
CA THR A 12 7.88 14.15 8.99
C THR A 12 8.35 14.97 7.81
N SER A 13 7.45 15.52 7.01
CA SER A 13 7.77 16.18 5.76
C SER A 13 8.58 17.46 5.91
N ASN A 14 8.36 18.21 6.98
CA ASN A 14 9.05 19.48 7.23
C ASN A 14 9.69 19.55 8.60
N TYR A 15 9.83 18.42 9.26
CA TYR A 15 10.36 18.37 10.62
C TYR A 15 9.55 19.18 11.62
N ALA A 16 8.33 19.55 11.27
CA ALA A 16 7.44 20.24 12.16
C ALA A 16 6.59 19.20 12.89
N THR A 17 6.60 19.28 14.21
CA THR A 17 5.73 18.46 15.05
C THR A 17 4.30 18.96 14.92
N VAL A 18 3.46 18.18 14.28
CA VAL A 18 2.03 18.44 14.20
C VAL A 18 1.32 17.25 14.82
N PRO A 19 0.61 17.43 15.93
CA PRO A 19 -0.17 16.36 16.52
C PRO A 19 -1.19 15.79 15.54
N LEU A 20 -1.22 14.46 15.38
CA LEU A 20 -2.18 13.76 14.53
C LEU A 20 -3.53 13.56 15.25
N SER A 21 -4.02 14.58 15.94
CA SER A 21 -5.32 14.58 16.61
C SER A 21 -5.55 13.40 17.56
N GLY A 22 -4.48 12.93 18.21
CA GLY A 22 -4.54 11.82 19.16
C GLY A 22 -4.33 10.43 18.54
N LEU A 23 -4.06 10.33 17.25
CA LEU A 23 -3.65 9.08 16.63
C LEU A 23 -2.17 8.80 16.88
N ASP A 24 -1.89 7.57 17.30
CA ASP A 24 -0.54 6.99 17.26
C ASP A 24 -0.42 6.16 15.97
N VAL A 25 0.52 6.54 15.10
CA VAL A 25 0.71 5.91 13.80
C VAL A 25 2.05 5.18 13.76
N THR A 26 2.00 3.90 13.45
CA THR A 26 3.21 3.09 13.24
C THR A 26 3.21 2.53 11.84
N VAL A 27 4.33 2.65 11.15
CA VAL A 27 4.53 2.06 9.82
C VAL A 27 5.64 1.02 9.91
N GLN A 28 5.34 -0.19 9.47
CA GLN A 28 6.27 -1.29 9.41
C GLN A 28 6.52 -1.69 7.95
N TYR A 29 7.79 -1.78 7.57
CA TYR A 29 8.22 -2.37 6.32
C TYR A 29 8.84 -3.73 6.58
N HIS A 30 8.42 -4.75 5.83
CA HIS A 30 8.95 -6.10 5.91
C HIS A 30 9.27 -6.62 4.53
N ALA A 31 10.55 -6.93 4.29
CA ALA A 31 10.97 -7.62 3.07
C ALA A 31 10.64 -9.11 3.22
N VAL A 32 9.75 -9.62 2.36
CA VAL A 32 9.35 -11.03 2.37
C VAL A 32 10.53 -11.90 1.94
N SER A 33 10.88 -12.88 2.77
CA SER A 33 12.12 -13.66 2.56
C SER A 33 12.09 -14.60 1.36
N THR A 34 10.90 -14.92 0.87
CA THR A 34 10.68 -15.94 -0.19
C THR A 34 10.33 -15.33 -1.56
N SER A 35 10.17 -14.03 -1.64
CA SER A 35 9.80 -13.33 -2.87
C SER A 35 10.29 -11.87 -2.84
N PRO A 36 10.47 -11.21 -3.98
CA PRO A 36 10.87 -9.81 -4.05
C PRO A 36 9.69 -8.87 -3.70
N THR A 37 9.07 -9.11 -2.55
CA THR A 37 7.90 -8.38 -2.06
C THR A 37 8.26 -7.58 -0.82
N LEU A 38 7.88 -6.32 -0.83
CA LEU A 38 7.89 -5.44 0.34
C LEU A 38 6.47 -5.32 0.88
N ARG A 39 6.25 -5.73 2.11
CA ARG A 39 5.03 -5.47 2.86
C ARG A 39 5.12 -4.11 3.55
N HIS A 40 4.09 -3.31 3.39
CA HIS A 40 3.89 -2.06 4.12
C HIS A 40 2.66 -2.25 5.02
N TYR A 41 2.87 -2.25 6.32
CA TYR A 41 1.82 -2.42 7.34
C TYR A 41 1.75 -1.17 8.19
N THR A 42 0.60 -0.50 8.18
CA THR A 42 0.35 0.72 8.94
C THR A 42 -0.68 0.48 10.02
N THR A 43 -0.34 0.83 11.25
CA THR A 43 -1.23 0.78 12.40
C THR A 43 -1.65 2.17 12.81
N LEU A 44 -2.94 2.36 13.00
CA LEU A 44 -3.58 3.61 13.45
C LEU A 44 -4.25 3.32 14.80
N ARG A 45 -3.66 3.79 15.88
CA ARG A 45 -4.17 3.59 17.23
C ARG A 45 -4.77 4.87 17.79
N ASN A 46 -5.99 4.77 18.30
CA ASN A 46 -6.74 5.85 18.91
C ASN A 46 -6.85 5.62 20.42
N ASP A 47 -5.99 6.26 21.21
CA ASP A 47 -6.02 6.20 22.67
C ASP A 47 -6.94 7.25 23.30
N THR A 48 -7.74 7.97 22.50
CA THR A 48 -8.67 8.98 22.99
C THR A 48 -10.04 8.39 23.36
N GLY A 49 -10.86 9.19 24.01
CA GLY A 49 -12.24 8.79 24.39
C GLY A 49 -13.28 9.03 23.28
N SER A 50 -12.89 9.36 22.06
CA SER A 50 -13.80 9.64 20.95
C SER A 50 -13.28 9.03 19.67
N ASP A 51 -14.17 8.67 18.75
CA ASP A 51 -13.81 8.18 17.44
C ASP A 51 -13.01 9.23 16.65
N ILE A 52 -12.02 8.79 15.92
CA ILE A 52 -11.23 9.64 15.03
C ILE A 52 -11.47 9.21 13.58
N PHE A 53 -11.91 10.16 12.76
CA PHE A 53 -11.95 9.99 11.31
C PHE A 53 -10.62 10.44 10.71
N ALA A 54 -9.96 9.54 10.00
CA ALA A 54 -8.68 9.79 9.36
C ALA A 54 -8.78 9.62 7.84
N VAL A 55 -8.15 10.54 7.11
CA VAL A 55 -7.92 10.44 5.67
C VAL A 55 -6.50 9.98 5.46
N ILE A 56 -6.33 8.79 4.95
CA ILE A 56 -5.03 8.18 4.71
C ILE A 56 -4.71 8.26 3.22
N ASN A 57 -3.61 8.89 2.87
CA ASN A 57 -3.09 8.89 1.52
C ASN A 57 -1.88 7.97 1.46
N PHE A 58 -2.02 6.87 0.74
CA PHE A 58 -0.90 6.03 0.35
C PHE A 58 -0.34 6.58 -0.95
N THR A 59 0.89 7.03 -0.93
CA THR A 59 1.55 7.63 -2.09
C THR A 59 2.87 6.94 -2.36
N GLY A 60 3.16 6.69 -3.61
CA GLY A 60 4.38 6.07 -4.04
C GLY A 60 4.81 6.52 -5.43
N ASN A 61 6.08 6.33 -5.72
CA ASN A 61 6.64 6.43 -7.06
C ASN A 61 6.66 5.02 -7.66
N PHE A 62 6.35 4.90 -8.94
CA PHE A 62 6.30 3.61 -9.63
C PHE A 62 7.65 3.07 -10.10
N GLY A 63 8.71 3.86 -9.96
CA GLY A 63 10.08 3.40 -10.17
C GLY A 63 10.71 3.72 -11.53
N SER A 64 9.92 3.92 -12.57
CA SER A 64 10.42 4.17 -13.93
C SER A 64 10.37 5.64 -14.34
N ASP A 65 10.38 6.54 -13.38
CA ASP A 65 10.38 8.00 -13.58
C ASP A 65 9.34 8.47 -14.62
N GLY A 66 9.73 9.33 -15.53
CA GLY A 66 8.86 9.83 -16.60
C GLY A 66 8.48 8.82 -17.67
N GLY A 67 9.12 7.65 -17.67
CA GLY A 67 8.83 6.52 -18.55
C GLY A 67 7.78 5.57 -18.01
N THR A 68 7.31 5.76 -16.77
CA THR A 68 6.33 4.88 -16.13
C THR A 68 5.04 4.78 -16.91
N SER A 69 4.62 3.57 -17.21
CA SER A 69 3.33 3.26 -17.83
C SER A 69 2.61 2.15 -17.06
N ILE A 70 1.29 2.19 -17.07
CA ILE A 70 0.48 1.10 -16.55
C ILE A 70 0.47 -0.01 -17.62
N TYR A 71 0.92 -1.20 -17.21
CA TYR A 71 0.86 -2.38 -18.06
C TYR A 71 -0.52 -3.02 -18.01
N THR A 72 -1.00 -3.30 -16.80
CA THR A 72 -2.34 -3.83 -16.53
C THR A 72 -2.73 -3.58 -15.08
N SER A 73 -4.01 -3.72 -14.78
CA SER A 73 -4.56 -3.68 -13.43
C SER A 73 -5.36 -4.94 -13.11
N SER A 74 -5.85 -5.06 -11.89
CA SER A 74 -6.56 -6.25 -11.41
C SER A 74 -7.87 -6.54 -12.14
N ASN A 75 -8.41 -5.59 -12.88
CA ASN A 75 -9.59 -5.77 -13.74
C ASN A 75 -9.22 -6.13 -15.19
N GLY A 76 -7.91 -6.15 -15.53
CA GLY A 76 -7.39 -6.55 -16.84
C GLY A 76 -7.25 -5.42 -17.85
N ASP A 77 -7.41 -4.16 -17.43
CA ASP A 77 -7.17 -3.00 -18.29
C ASP A 77 -5.89 -2.25 -17.91
N SER A 78 -5.60 -1.13 -18.56
CA SER A 78 -4.44 -0.27 -18.29
C SER A 78 -4.84 1.10 -17.72
N LEU A 79 -5.99 1.17 -17.07
CA LEU A 79 -6.46 2.34 -16.36
C LEU A 79 -6.43 2.05 -14.86
N LEU A 80 -6.20 3.09 -14.05
CA LEU A 80 -6.25 2.97 -12.61
C LEU A 80 -7.54 3.58 -12.09
N THR A 81 -8.37 2.74 -11.48
CA THR A 81 -9.68 3.08 -10.93
C THR A 81 -9.83 2.59 -9.49
N GLU A 82 -10.87 3.00 -8.80
CA GLU A 82 -11.16 2.57 -7.42
C GLU A 82 -11.48 1.07 -7.31
N ASP A 83 -11.78 0.41 -8.43
CA ASP A 83 -12.08 -1.02 -8.49
C ASP A 83 -10.81 -1.87 -8.59
N ASP A 84 -9.63 -1.24 -8.77
CA ASP A 84 -8.37 -1.93 -8.94
C ASP A 84 -7.71 -2.26 -7.59
N ARG A 85 -7.60 -3.56 -7.31
CA ARG A 85 -6.90 -4.07 -6.14
C ARG A 85 -5.39 -3.87 -6.22
N TRP A 86 -4.87 -4.04 -7.41
CA TRP A 86 -3.45 -3.86 -7.72
C TRP A 86 -3.26 -3.31 -9.14
N VAL A 87 -2.11 -2.73 -9.37
CA VAL A 87 -1.67 -2.22 -10.67
C VAL A 87 -0.24 -2.68 -10.94
N ILE A 88 0.04 -3.04 -12.18
CA ILE A 88 1.39 -3.33 -12.66
C ILE A 88 1.87 -2.16 -13.50
N THR A 89 3.02 -1.62 -13.13
CA THR A 89 3.71 -0.55 -13.87
C THR A 89 5.07 -1.03 -14.33
N ASP A 90 5.49 -0.49 -15.46
CA ASP A 90 6.79 -0.78 -16.07
C ASP A 90 7.25 0.44 -16.86
N ASP A 91 8.50 0.47 -17.27
CA ASP A 91 8.96 1.50 -18.18
C ASP A 91 8.29 1.36 -19.56
N PHE A 92 8.17 2.47 -20.28
CA PHE A 92 7.52 2.47 -21.59
C PHE A 92 8.30 1.63 -22.63
N SER A 93 9.61 1.58 -22.51
CA SER A 93 10.47 0.88 -23.47
C SER A 93 10.49 -0.63 -23.24
N ARG A 94 10.25 -1.08 -22.00
CA ARG A 94 10.31 -2.48 -21.57
C ARG A 94 11.59 -3.22 -21.96
N GLU A 95 12.59 -2.49 -22.41
CA GLU A 95 13.76 -3.11 -23.03
C GLU A 95 14.95 -3.26 -22.08
N PHE A 96 15.09 -2.38 -21.09
CA PHE A 96 16.24 -2.45 -20.19
C PHE A 96 16.01 -1.77 -18.85
N GLY A 97 16.06 -2.51 -17.79
CA GLY A 97 16.63 -2.04 -16.56
C GLY A 97 15.72 -2.02 -15.37
N ASP A 98 14.58 -1.38 -15.40
CA ASP A 98 13.74 -1.31 -14.22
C ASP A 98 12.84 -2.54 -14.11
N PRO A 99 12.74 -3.14 -12.93
CA PRO A 99 11.82 -4.23 -12.72
C PRO A 99 10.38 -3.72 -12.84
N ALA A 100 9.50 -4.54 -13.43
CA ALA A 100 8.07 -4.29 -13.35
C ALA A 100 7.63 -4.28 -11.88
N ASN A 101 6.82 -3.31 -11.50
CA ASN A 101 6.38 -3.10 -10.13
C ASN A 101 4.88 -3.35 -10.00
N THR A 102 4.49 -4.31 -9.16
CA THR A 102 3.10 -4.52 -8.77
C THR A 102 2.84 -3.80 -7.45
N THR A 103 1.97 -2.79 -7.47
CA THR A 103 1.50 -2.10 -6.27
C THR A 103 0.12 -2.61 -5.89
N VAL A 104 -0.02 -3.13 -4.67
CA VAL A 104 -1.26 -3.72 -4.16
C VAL A 104 -1.86 -2.84 -3.09
N PHE A 105 -3.09 -2.40 -3.29
CA PHE A 105 -3.79 -1.43 -2.45
C PHE A 105 -4.74 -2.08 -1.46
N TYR A 106 -5.41 -3.17 -1.86
CA TYR A 106 -6.36 -3.88 -1.01
C TYR A 106 -6.60 -5.30 -1.52
N GLY A 107 -7.16 -6.15 -0.68
CA GLY A 107 -7.48 -7.53 -1.00
C GLY A 107 -8.92 -7.75 -1.46
N PRO A 108 -9.22 -8.94 -1.98
CA PRO A 108 -10.59 -9.31 -2.31
C PRO A 108 -11.46 -9.31 -1.04
N GLY A 109 -12.73 -8.92 -1.21
CA GLY A 109 -13.67 -8.86 -0.08
C GLY A 109 -13.42 -7.72 0.92
N SER A 110 -12.45 -6.86 0.66
CA SER A 110 -12.05 -5.79 1.56
C SER A 110 -13.23 -4.95 2.06
N PRO A 111 -13.39 -4.73 3.37
CA PRO A 111 -14.41 -3.85 3.91
C PRO A 111 -14.15 -2.36 3.62
N ARG A 112 -12.92 -2.02 3.24
CA ARG A 112 -12.50 -0.66 2.88
C ARG A 112 -11.63 -0.67 1.64
N THR A 113 -12.08 0.02 0.61
CA THR A 113 -11.34 0.24 -0.63
C THR A 113 -10.92 1.70 -0.73
N PRO A 114 -9.94 2.03 -1.54
CA PRO A 114 -9.63 3.42 -1.85
C PRO A 114 -10.85 4.14 -2.43
N VAL A 115 -11.07 5.38 -2.00
CA VAL A 115 -12.17 6.23 -2.47
C VAL A 115 -11.76 7.16 -3.61
N VAL A 116 -10.44 7.30 -3.82
CA VAL A 116 -9.85 8.05 -4.93
C VAL A 116 -8.51 7.46 -5.27
N PHE A 117 -8.27 7.26 -6.55
CA PHE A 117 -6.94 7.07 -7.12
C PHE A 117 -6.56 8.27 -7.97
N THR A 118 -5.31 8.65 -7.90
CA THR A 118 -4.76 9.71 -8.74
C THR A 118 -3.36 9.32 -9.18
N GLN A 119 -3.17 9.17 -10.48
CA GLN A 119 -1.83 9.12 -11.05
C GLN A 119 -1.31 10.55 -11.17
N GLN A 120 -0.20 10.85 -10.55
CA GLN A 120 0.32 12.22 -10.47
C GLN A 120 1.83 12.23 -10.32
N THR A 121 2.42 13.39 -10.54
CA THR A 121 3.83 13.62 -10.23
C THR A 121 4.06 13.50 -8.71
N VAL A 122 5.02 12.66 -8.33
CA VAL A 122 5.49 12.52 -6.96
C VAL A 122 6.96 12.95 -6.91
N PHE A 123 7.32 13.73 -5.89
CA PHE A 123 8.70 14.19 -5.66
C PHE A 123 9.32 15.02 -6.80
N ASN A 124 8.54 15.77 -7.54
CA ASN A 124 8.97 16.58 -8.70
C ASN A 124 9.49 15.77 -9.89
N CYS A 125 9.09 14.53 -10.02
CA CYS A 125 9.35 13.73 -11.22
C CYS A 125 8.34 14.04 -12.34
N ALA A 126 8.32 13.26 -13.40
CA ALA A 126 7.37 13.44 -14.48
C ALA A 126 5.93 13.06 -14.06
N SER A 127 4.94 13.58 -14.74
CA SER A 127 3.54 13.58 -14.30
C SER A 127 2.85 12.22 -14.15
N SER A 128 3.45 11.17 -14.66
CA SER A 128 2.87 9.81 -14.62
C SER A 128 3.63 8.83 -13.74
N ASP A 129 4.66 9.28 -13.03
CA ASP A 129 5.57 8.43 -12.28
C ASP A 129 5.08 7.99 -10.91
N GLY A 130 3.97 8.51 -10.43
CA GLY A 130 3.48 8.25 -9.09
C GLY A 130 1.99 8.00 -9.00
N ILE A 131 1.59 7.49 -7.85
CA ILE A 131 0.20 7.24 -7.49
C ILE A 131 -0.10 7.83 -6.11
N SER A 132 -1.36 8.22 -5.93
CA SER A 132 -1.95 8.46 -4.62
C SER A 132 -3.27 7.68 -4.52
N ALA A 133 -3.36 6.79 -3.53
CA ALA A 133 -4.58 6.10 -3.15
C ALA A 133 -5.07 6.67 -1.82
N ARG A 134 -6.31 7.17 -1.79
CA ARG A 134 -6.92 7.71 -0.59
C ARG A 134 -7.87 6.69 0.04
N LEU A 135 -7.70 6.41 1.32
CA LEU A 135 -8.61 5.61 2.13
C LEU A 135 -9.15 6.45 3.29
N ASP A 136 -10.46 6.39 3.48
CA ASP A 136 -11.15 7.06 4.58
C ASP A 136 -11.44 6.02 5.67
N VAL A 137 -10.84 6.20 6.87
CA VAL A 137 -10.89 5.23 7.96
C VAL A 137 -11.39 5.90 9.23
N THR A 138 -12.37 5.28 9.89
CA THR A 138 -12.78 5.65 11.25
C THR A 138 -12.11 4.71 12.24
N ILE A 139 -11.38 5.27 13.19
CA ILE A 139 -10.72 4.53 14.27
C ILE A 139 -11.53 4.77 15.55
N PRO A 140 -12.26 3.77 16.07
CA PRO A 140 -13.07 3.93 17.25
C PRO A 140 -12.25 4.31 18.49
N ALA A 141 -12.90 4.95 19.46
CA ALA A 141 -12.30 5.30 20.74
C ALA A 141 -11.67 4.08 21.41
N GLY A 142 -10.42 4.21 21.88
CA GLY A 142 -9.68 3.14 22.55
C GLY A 142 -9.33 1.95 21.67
N SER A 143 -9.41 2.08 20.33
CA SER A 143 -9.24 0.98 19.39
C SER A 143 -8.09 1.24 18.40
N GLN A 144 -7.82 0.22 17.60
CA GLN A 144 -6.85 0.25 16.52
C GLN A 144 -7.49 -0.15 15.20
N ARG A 145 -6.98 0.37 14.10
CA ARG A 145 -7.21 -0.09 12.74
C ARG A 145 -5.89 -0.16 12.00
N SER A 146 -5.78 -1.09 11.07
CA SER A 146 -4.55 -1.28 10.30
C SER A 146 -4.82 -1.32 8.81
N LEU A 147 -3.79 -0.98 8.04
CA LEU A 147 -3.77 -1.03 6.58
C LEU A 147 -2.58 -1.86 6.12
N LEU A 148 -2.78 -2.67 5.10
CA LEU A 148 -1.78 -3.58 4.54
C LEU A 148 -1.65 -3.35 3.04
N PHE A 149 -0.45 -3.01 2.60
CA PHE A 149 -0.11 -2.81 1.20
C PHE A 149 1.09 -3.69 0.83
N PHE A 150 1.23 -3.98 -0.47
CA PHE A 150 2.41 -4.67 -0.96
C PHE A 150 2.99 -3.98 -2.19
N HIS A 151 4.30 -4.07 -2.32
CA HIS A 151 5.04 -3.79 -3.55
C HIS A 151 5.79 -5.07 -3.93
N HIS A 152 5.59 -5.53 -5.15
CA HIS A 152 6.26 -6.72 -5.66
C HIS A 152 7.02 -6.37 -6.93
N LEU A 153 8.28 -6.78 -7.00
CA LEU A 153 9.14 -6.52 -8.14
C LEU A 153 9.30 -7.78 -8.98
N SER A 154 9.12 -7.64 -10.28
CA SER A 154 9.22 -8.75 -11.24
C SER A 154 10.24 -8.41 -12.33
N GLY A 155 10.88 -9.43 -12.88
CA GLY A 155 11.88 -9.25 -13.93
C GLY A 155 11.32 -8.80 -15.28
N SER A 156 9.99 -8.80 -15.45
CA SER A 156 9.27 -8.31 -16.63
C SER A 156 7.79 -8.11 -16.33
N SER A 157 7.09 -7.30 -17.13
CA SER A 157 5.63 -7.10 -17.03
C SER A 157 4.85 -8.43 -17.16
N ALA A 158 5.28 -9.33 -18.05
CA ALA A 158 4.60 -10.63 -18.22
C ALA A 158 4.75 -11.55 -17.00
N ASN A 159 5.91 -11.50 -16.32
CA ASN A 159 6.08 -12.22 -15.05
C ASN A 159 5.25 -11.56 -13.96
N ALA A 160 5.22 -10.22 -13.90
CA ALA A 160 4.43 -9.47 -12.93
C ALA A 160 2.94 -9.83 -13.00
N ASP A 161 2.38 -9.95 -14.21
CA ASP A 161 1.00 -10.34 -14.43
C ASP A 161 0.68 -11.71 -13.83
N PHE A 162 1.56 -12.68 -14.03
CA PHE A 162 1.40 -14.01 -13.40
C PHE A 162 1.60 -13.97 -11.88
N GLU A 163 2.60 -13.24 -11.40
CA GLU A 163 2.96 -13.17 -9.98
C GLU A 163 1.95 -12.34 -9.17
N ALA A 164 1.27 -11.36 -9.82
CA ALA A 164 0.22 -10.56 -9.19
C ALA A 164 -1.01 -11.38 -8.76
N LEU A 165 -1.26 -12.54 -9.40
CA LEU A 165 -2.38 -13.43 -9.05
C LEU A 165 -2.32 -13.91 -7.59
N GLN A 166 -1.14 -13.92 -6.95
CA GLN A 166 -1.03 -14.22 -5.53
C GLN A 166 -1.81 -13.25 -4.63
N PHE A 167 -2.08 -12.04 -5.12
CA PHE A 167 -2.84 -11.01 -4.39
C PHE A 167 -4.34 -11.03 -4.69
N ASP A 168 -4.79 -11.96 -5.55
CA ASP A 168 -6.20 -12.19 -5.81
C ASP A 168 -6.89 -13.06 -4.76
N THR A 169 -6.15 -13.49 -3.78
CA THR A 169 -6.65 -14.20 -2.60
C THR A 169 -6.11 -13.55 -1.33
N THR A 170 -6.89 -13.58 -0.26
CA THR A 170 -6.41 -13.14 1.06
C THR A 170 -5.24 -14.02 1.50
N PRO A 171 -4.10 -13.46 1.94
CA PRO A 171 -2.97 -14.23 2.42
C PRO A 171 -3.35 -15.12 3.60
N VAL A 172 -2.94 -16.38 3.54
CA VAL A 172 -3.20 -17.33 4.63
C VAL A 172 -2.38 -16.94 5.86
N ILE A 173 -2.99 -17.00 7.04
CA ILE A 173 -2.31 -16.77 8.33
C ILE A 173 -1.07 -17.67 8.42
N GLY A 174 0.06 -17.07 8.77
CA GLY A 174 1.35 -17.77 8.82
C GLY A 174 2.08 -17.90 7.48
N SER A 175 1.50 -17.41 6.37
CA SER A 175 2.24 -17.32 5.11
C SER A 175 3.30 -16.22 5.18
N ALA A 176 4.28 -16.29 4.25
CA ALA A 176 5.38 -15.33 4.21
C ALA A 176 4.93 -13.87 4.02
N LEU A 177 3.80 -13.63 3.32
CA LEU A 177 3.26 -12.29 3.11
C LEU A 177 2.80 -11.61 4.41
N VAL A 178 2.35 -12.38 5.38
CA VAL A 178 1.86 -11.89 6.68
C VAL A 178 2.70 -12.39 7.85
N GLU A 179 3.92 -12.84 7.59
CA GLU A 179 4.86 -13.30 8.61
C GLU A 179 5.04 -12.26 9.71
N GLY A 180 4.96 -12.69 10.97
CA GLY A 180 5.12 -11.83 12.15
C GLY A 180 3.90 -11.00 12.51
N LEU A 181 2.77 -11.10 11.76
CA LEU A 181 1.49 -10.55 12.17
C LEU A 181 0.69 -11.62 12.93
N SER A 182 0.16 -11.24 14.08
CA SER A 182 -0.72 -12.10 14.88
C SER A 182 -2.14 -12.15 14.27
N ALA A 183 -2.97 -13.07 14.73
CA ALA A 183 -4.38 -13.10 14.34
C ALA A 183 -5.12 -11.81 14.75
N GLU A 184 -4.73 -11.19 15.86
CA GLU A 184 -5.26 -9.91 16.30
C GLU A 184 -4.85 -8.78 15.32
N ASP A 185 -3.57 -8.70 14.94
CA ASP A 185 -3.10 -7.74 13.95
C ASP A 185 -3.88 -7.86 12.63
N LEU A 186 -4.11 -9.09 12.17
CA LEU A 186 -4.83 -9.36 10.92
C LEU A 186 -6.30 -8.94 11.02
N SER A 187 -6.96 -9.17 12.16
CA SER A 187 -8.36 -8.79 12.37
C SER A 187 -8.59 -7.27 12.40
N GLU A 188 -7.56 -6.48 12.64
CA GLU A 188 -7.61 -5.02 12.64
C GLU A 188 -7.37 -4.40 11.25
N ILE A 189 -6.96 -5.20 10.28
CA ILE A 189 -6.74 -4.74 8.91
C ILE A 189 -8.08 -4.46 8.24
N VAL A 190 -8.23 -3.25 7.70
CA VAL A 190 -9.52 -2.83 7.11
C VAL A 190 -9.54 -2.82 5.59
N ASN A 191 -8.38 -2.93 4.93
CA ASN A 191 -8.29 -3.04 3.47
C ASN A 191 -8.02 -4.47 2.97
N TRP A 192 -8.26 -5.47 3.80
CA TRP A 192 -8.28 -6.91 3.47
C TRP A 192 -9.36 -7.60 4.30
N ASP A 193 -9.87 -8.72 3.82
CA ASP A 193 -10.83 -9.58 4.51
C ASP A 193 -10.07 -10.81 5.06
N PHE A 194 -9.61 -10.72 6.34
CA PHE A 194 -8.90 -11.78 7.05
C PHE A 194 -9.81 -12.55 8.00
#